data_bb24cf435f12e57051feb23bbdd1a21b
#
_entry.id   bb24cf435f12e57051feb23bbdd1a21b
#
_cell.length_a   1.000
_cell.length_b   1.000
_cell.length_c   1.000
_cell.angle_alpha   90.00
_cell.angle_beta   90.00
_cell.angle_gamma   90.00
#
_symmetry.space_group_name_H-M   'P 1'
#
loop_
_entity.id
_entity.type
_entity.pdbx_description
1 polymer ?
#
loop_
_entity_poly.entity_id
_entity_poly.type
_entity_poly.pdbx_seq_one_letter_code
_entity_poly.pdbx_strand_id
1 'polypeptide(L)'
;MGNQKSKIENQKSGILYVVSTPIGNLEDITLRALRILKEVDLIAAESVSHSRKLCQNQGIKTKLISYNQHNQRRKGPELIRRLKSGLDVALVTNAGTPCVSDPGALLINQAVEEGIKVSPIPGPSAVISAVSVSGLRAERFLFLGFLSHRSSKRRKELKDLMSEQRTLVFFEAPHRLQ
;
A
#
# COMPACT_ATOMS: atom_id res chain seq x y z
N MET A 1 24.60 13.55 -46.04
CA MET A 1 24.56 13.59 -44.54
C MET A 1 23.16 13.33 -44.10
N GLY A 2 22.86 12.08 -43.76
CA GLY A 2 21.52 11.62 -43.42
C GLY A 2 21.23 11.91 -41.98
N ASN A 3 20.13 12.60 -41.74
CA ASN A 3 19.59 12.97 -40.44
C ASN A 3 18.91 11.74 -39.83
N GLN A 4 19.63 10.99 -39.01
CA GLN A 4 19.03 9.95 -38.16
C GLN A 4 18.28 10.65 -37.04
N LYS A 5 17.04 11.05 -37.29
CA LYS A 5 16.07 11.29 -36.21
C LYS A 5 15.79 9.95 -35.55
N SER A 6 16.36 9.76 -34.37
CA SER A 6 16.03 8.64 -33.46
C SER A 6 14.52 8.59 -33.28
N LYS A 7 13.87 7.53 -33.78
CA LYS A 7 12.56 7.12 -33.38
C LYS A 7 12.65 6.71 -31.90
N ILE A 8 12.41 7.65 -31.01
CA ILE A 8 11.98 7.31 -29.65
C ILE A 8 10.54 6.82 -29.85
N GLU A 9 10.38 5.53 -30.06
CA GLU A 9 9.08 4.89 -29.96
C GLU A 9 8.54 5.22 -28.58
N ASN A 10 7.35 5.80 -28.51
CA ASN A 10 6.58 6.05 -27.29
C ASN A 10 6.23 4.70 -26.65
N GLN A 11 7.20 4.09 -25.97
CA GLN A 11 6.98 2.86 -25.24
C GLN A 11 6.07 3.21 -24.07
N LYS A 12 4.82 2.77 -24.15
CA LYS A 12 3.80 3.02 -23.11
C LYS A 12 4.32 2.43 -21.79
N SER A 13 4.52 3.27 -20.80
CA SER A 13 4.90 2.81 -19.46
C SER A 13 3.83 1.89 -18.90
N GLY A 14 4.23 0.92 -18.07
CA GLY A 14 3.32 0.07 -17.29
C GLY A 14 2.59 0.87 -16.22
N ILE A 15 1.73 0.20 -15.50
CA ILE A 15 0.88 0.76 -14.44
C ILE A 15 1.35 0.28 -13.08
N LEU A 16 1.44 1.19 -12.11
CA LEU A 16 1.61 0.85 -10.70
C LEU A 16 0.22 0.68 -10.07
N TYR A 17 -0.14 -0.55 -9.75
CA TYR A 17 -1.38 -0.86 -9.02
C TYR A 17 -1.12 -0.90 -7.52
N VAL A 18 -1.88 -0.11 -6.75
CA VAL A 18 -1.85 -0.12 -5.28
C VAL A 18 -3.01 -0.98 -4.80
N VAL A 19 -2.71 -2.22 -4.38
CA VAL A 19 -3.72 -3.27 -4.18
C VAL A 19 -3.95 -3.51 -2.69
N SER A 20 -5.19 -3.29 -2.23
CA SER A 20 -5.61 -3.65 -0.88
C SER A 20 -5.73 -5.17 -0.74
N THR A 21 -5.22 -5.70 0.38
CA THR A 21 -5.23 -7.13 0.72
C THR A 21 -6.06 -7.41 1.97
N PRO A 22 -6.47 -8.67 2.22
CA PRO A 22 -7.28 -9.03 3.38
C PRO A 22 -6.67 -8.60 4.72
N ILE A 23 -7.52 -8.28 5.70
CA ILE A 23 -7.15 -7.80 7.04
C ILE A 23 -7.39 -8.84 8.15
N GLY A 24 -7.66 -10.09 7.79
CA GLY A 24 -7.91 -11.19 8.75
C GLY A 24 -8.67 -12.35 8.12
N ASN A 25 -9.54 -12.08 7.14
CA ASN A 25 -10.27 -13.11 6.39
C ASN A 25 -9.88 -13.07 4.92
N LEU A 26 -9.40 -14.18 4.36
CA LEU A 26 -8.98 -14.26 2.95
C LEU A 26 -10.13 -14.03 1.95
N GLU A 27 -11.37 -14.21 2.36
CA GLU A 27 -12.55 -13.97 1.52
C GLU A 27 -12.80 -12.47 1.25
N ASP A 28 -12.20 -11.58 2.05
CA ASP A 28 -12.34 -10.14 1.87
C ASP A 28 -11.56 -9.61 0.66
N ILE A 29 -10.78 -10.45 -0.02
CA ILE A 29 -10.10 -10.02 -1.24
C ILE A 29 -11.10 -9.77 -2.36
N THR A 30 -10.98 -8.63 -3.05
CA THR A 30 -11.89 -8.31 -4.14
C THR A 30 -11.56 -9.10 -5.42
N LEU A 31 -12.58 -9.40 -6.24
CA LEU A 31 -12.40 -10.04 -7.54
C LEU A 31 -11.42 -9.27 -8.44
N ARG A 32 -11.49 -7.92 -8.38
CA ARG A 32 -10.57 -7.05 -9.13
C ARG A 32 -9.13 -7.18 -8.63
N ALA A 33 -8.91 -7.26 -7.32
CA ALA A 33 -7.58 -7.47 -6.75
C ALA A 33 -7.01 -8.83 -7.20
N LEU A 34 -7.81 -9.90 -7.14
CA LEU A 34 -7.41 -11.23 -7.62
C LEU A 34 -6.98 -11.22 -9.10
N ARG A 35 -7.79 -10.57 -9.95
CA ARG A 35 -7.49 -10.44 -11.38
C ARG A 35 -6.19 -9.69 -11.61
N ILE A 36 -6.03 -8.50 -11.02
CA ILE A 36 -4.83 -7.68 -11.17
C ILE A 36 -3.58 -8.43 -10.67
N LEU A 37 -3.63 -9.07 -9.49
CA LEU A 37 -2.50 -9.82 -8.95
C LEU A 37 -2.08 -11.02 -9.82
N LYS A 38 -2.99 -11.56 -10.65
CA LYS A 38 -2.69 -12.62 -11.63
C LYS A 38 -2.14 -12.08 -12.95
N GLU A 39 -2.50 -10.86 -13.33
CA GLU A 39 -2.19 -10.24 -14.63
C GLU A 39 -0.88 -9.45 -14.63
N VAL A 40 -0.50 -8.82 -13.50
CA VAL A 40 0.72 -8.00 -13.44
C VAL A 40 1.99 -8.83 -13.59
N ASP A 41 3.06 -8.20 -14.09
CA ASP A 41 4.37 -8.85 -14.28
C ASP A 41 5.10 -9.11 -12.96
N LEU A 42 4.79 -8.30 -11.94
CA LEU A 42 5.50 -8.32 -10.66
C LEU A 42 4.63 -7.83 -9.51
N ILE A 43 4.75 -8.50 -8.37
CA ILE A 43 4.16 -8.05 -7.10
C ILE A 43 5.30 -7.58 -6.17
N ALA A 44 5.29 -6.29 -5.84
CA ALA A 44 6.14 -5.68 -4.82
C ALA A 44 5.45 -5.80 -3.46
N ALA A 45 5.93 -6.70 -2.61
CA ALA A 45 5.32 -7.07 -1.35
C ALA A 45 6.17 -6.60 -0.15
N GLU A 46 5.52 -6.08 0.88
CA GLU A 46 6.17 -5.72 2.15
C GLU A 46 6.87 -6.94 2.76
N SER A 47 6.18 -8.06 2.88
CA SER A 47 6.73 -9.36 3.26
C SER A 47 6.40 -10.42 2.19
N VAL A 48 7.42 -10.91 1.50
CA VAL A 48 7.26 -11.95 0.48
C VAL A 48 6.68 -13.24 1.08
N SER A 49 7.10 -13.61 2.28
CA SER A 49 6.61 -14.83 2.95
C SER A 49 5.13 -14.72 3.33
N HIS A 50 4.70 -13.54 3.79
CA HIS A 50 3.30 -13.29 4.12
C HIS A 50 2.42 -13.28 2.84
N SER A 51 2.78 -12.48 1.85
CA SER A 51 2.02 -12.37 0.60
C SER A 51 1.98 -13.69 -0.18
N ARG A 52 3.01 -14.52 -0.05
CA ARG A 52 3.04 -15.85 -0.68
C ARG A 52 1.90 -16.75 -0.22
N LYS A 53 1.49 -16.66 1.06
CA LYS A 53 0.36 -17.44 1.59
C LYS A 53 -0.95 -17.07 0.88
N LEU A 54 -1.20 -15.77 0.72
CA LEU A 54 -2.34 -15.27 -0.05
C LEU A 54 -2.28 -15.76 -1.51
N CYS A 55 -1.12 -15.58 -2.16
CA CYS A 55 -0.94 -15.98 -3.55
C CYS A 55 -1.17 -17.47 -3.76
N GLN A 56 -0.63 -18.32 -2.88
CA GLN A 56 -0.83 -19.78 -2.94
C GLN A 56 -2.29 -20.18 -2.78
N ASN A 57 -2.98 -19.59 -1.79
CA ASN A 57 -4.39 -19.86 -1.53
C ASN A 57 -5.27 -19.47 -2.75
N GLN A 58 -4.94 -18.36 -3.43
CA GLN A 58 -5.72 -17.81 -4.54
C GLN A 58 -5.21 -18.23 -5.93
N GLY A 59 -4.25 -19.15 -6.00
CA GLY A 59 -3.68 -19.63 -7.26
C GLY A 59 -2.97 -18.54 -8.08
N ILE A 60 -2.36 -17.54 -7.42
CA ILE A 60 -1.60 -16.47 -8.04
C ILE A 60 -0.14 -16.95 -8.20
N LYS A 61 0.36 -16.97 -9.45
CA LYS A 61 1.72 -17.43 -9.79
C LYS A 61 2.70 -16.29 -10.05
N THR A 62 2.25 -15.05 -10.00
CA THR A 62 3.02 -13.85 -10.27
C THR A 62 4.22 -13.74 -9.34
N LYS A 63 5.36 -13.31 -9.89
CA LYS A 63 6.62 -13.19 -9.15
C LYS A 63 6.50 -12.15 -8.03
N LEU A 64 6.90 -12.53 -6.82
CA LEU A 64 6.97 -11.67 -5.65
C LEU A 64 8.39 -11.15 -5.46
N ILE A 65 8.53 -9.85 -5.16
CA ILE A 65 9.78 -9.25 -4.65
C ILE A 65 9.51 -8.47 -3.38
N SER A 66 10.55 -8.32 -2.54
CA SER A 66 10.43 -7.54 -1.31
C SER A 66 10.52 -6.04 -1.62
N TYR A 67 9.53 -5.28 -1.10
CA TYR A 67 9.53 -3.82 -1.06
C TYR A 67 8.96 -3.36 0.29
N ASN A 68 9.82 -2.96 1.22
CA ASN A 68 9.46 -2.60 2.58
C ASN A 68 10.19 -1.34 3.05
N GLN A 69 9.91 -0.89 4.26
CA GLN A 69 10.48 0.32 4.85
C GLN A 69 12.03 0.34 4.84
N HIS A 70 12.68 -0.83 4.98
CA HIS A 70 14.14 -0.92 5.04
C HIS A 70 14.82 -0.87 3.67
N ASN A 71 14.13 -1.36 2.61
CA ASN A 71 14.72 -1.48 1.28
C ASN A 71 14.13 -0.51 0.23
N GLN A 72 13.08 0.26 0.55
CA GLN A 72 12.33 1.09 -0.38
C GLN A 72 13.20 2.10 -1.14
N ARG A 73 14.22 2.70 -0.50
CA ARG A 73 15.14 3.65 -1.16
C ARG A 73 15.97 2.99 -2.26
N ARG A 74 16.38 1.74 -2.07
CA ARG A 74 17.15 0.97 -3.05
C ARG A 74 16.26 0.34 -4.12
N LYS A 75 15.11 -0.20 -3.71
CA LYS A 75 14.18 -0.93 -4.60
C LYS A 75 13.27 -0.04 -5.40
N GLY A 76 12.93 1.16 -4.91
CA GLY A 76 12.08 2.12 -5.64
C GLY A 76 12.59 2.41 -7.04
N PRO A 77 13.83 2.89 -7.23
CA PRO A 77 14.38 3.15 -8.57
C PRO A 77 14.42 1.92 -9.50
N GLU A 78 14.58 0.72 -8.96
CA GLU A 78 14.50 -0.53 -9.74
C GLU A 78 13.08 -0.76 -10.27
N LEU A 79 12.06 -0.58 -9.41
CA LEU A 79 10.65 -0.71 -9.80
C LEU A 79 10.23 0.36 -10.81
N ILE A 80 10.67 1.60 -10.63
CA ILE A 80 10.42 2.67 -11.60
C ILE A 80 11.00 2.35 -12.98
N ARG A 81 12.23 1.82 -13.06
CA ARG A 81 12.79 1.39 -14.35
C ARG A 81 11.96 0.29 -15.02
N ARG A 82 11.44 -0.67 -14.24
CA ARG A 82 10.57 -1.74 -14.75
C ARG A 82 9.25 -1.18 -15.28
N LEU A 83 8.61 -0.28 -14.53
CA LEU A 83 7.40 0.43 -14.96
C LEU A 83 7.65 1.23 -16.25
N LYS A 84 8.77 1.95 -16.34
CA LYS A 84 9.17 2.67 -17.58
C LYS A 84 9.41 1.74 -18.78
N SER A 85 9.84 0.50 -18.54
CA SER A 85 9.99 -0.51 -19.60
C SER A 85 8.67 -1.18 -20.01
N GLY A 86 7.53 -0.72 -19.50
CA GLY A 86 6.21 -1.22 -19.86
C GLY A 86 5.67 -2.34 -18.98
N LEU A 87 6.39 -2.76 -17.93
CA LEU A 87 5.94 -3.80 -17.02
C LEU A 87 4.94 -3.25 -16.00
N ASP A 88 3.86 -3.98 -15.77
CA ASP A 88 2.88 -3.68 -14.73
C ASP A 88 3.34 -4.19 -13.37
N VAL A 89 3.19 -3.39 -12.34
CA VAL A 89 3.60 -3.73 -10.97
C VAL A 89 2.43 -3.56 -10.00
N ALA A 90 2.17 -4.56 -9.17
CA ALA A 90 1.28 -4.42 -8.02
C ALA A 90 2.08 -4.19 -6.74
N LEU A 91 1.73 -3.16 -5.98
CA LEU A 91 2.22 -2.91 -4.62
C LEU A 91 1.21 -3.48 -3.63
N VAL A 92 1.67 -4.34 -2.72
CA VAL A 92 0.86 -4.91 -1.63
C VAL A 92 1.58 -4.79 -0.29
N THR A 93 0.83 -4.66 0.79
CA THR A 93 1.30 -4.74 2.18
C THR A 93 0.84 -6.03 2.83
N ASN A 94 1.23 -6.28 4.07
CA ASN A 94 0.88 -7.50 4.76
C ASN A 94 -0.63 -7.64 4.95
N ALA A 95 -1.32 -6.53 5.21
CA ALA A 95 -2.77 -6.49 5.38
C ALA A 95 -3.31 -5.09 5.07
N GLY A 96 -4.51 -5.00 4.50
CA GLY A 96 -5.18 -3.73 4.23
C GLY A 96 -4.64 -2.98 3.03
N THR A 97 -4.79 -1.66 3.07
CA THR A 97 -4.46 -0.74 1.97
C THR A 97 -3.04 -0.22 2.12
N PRO A 98 -2.17 -0.39 1.11
CA PRO A 98 -0.80 0.14 1.13
C PRO A 98 -0.77 1.65 1.40
N CYS A 99 0.32 2.13 2.00
CA CYS A 99 0.58 3.53 2.37
C CYS A 99 -0.22 4.05 3.58
N VAL A 100 -1.17 3.30 4.11
CA VAL A 100 -1.93 3.67 5.32
C VAL A 100 -1.23 3.06 6.54
N SER A 101 -0.29 3.78 7.11
CA SER A 101 0.68 3.33 8.13
C SER A 101 1.65 2.24 7.64
N ASP A 102 1.76 2.06 6.33
CA ASP A 102 2.53 1.02 5.64
C ASP A 102 3.49 1.61 4.60
N PRO A 103 4.51 0.86 4.12
CA PRO A 103 5.38 1.32 3.05
C PRO A 103 4.63 1.49 1.72
N GLY A 104 5.12 2.41 0.87
CA GLY A 104 4.56 2.61 -0.48
C GLY A 104 4.58 4.05 -0.97
N ALA A 105 4.37 5.01 -0.09
CA ALA A 105 4.28 6.43 -0.45
C ALA A 105 5.48 6.91 -1.29
N LEU A 106 6.70 6.48 -0.97
CA LEU A 106 7.89 6.83 -1.72
C LEU A 106 7.84 6.31 -3.18
N LEU A 107 7.40 5.07 -3.39
CA LEU A 107 7.27 4.51 -4.74
C LEU A 107 6.18 5.21 -5.55
N ILE A 108 5.06 5.53 -4.91
CA ILE A 108 3.96 6.25 -5.55
C ILE A 108 4.42 7.65 -5.98
N ASN A 109 5.08 8.40 -5.09
CA ASN A 109 5.61 9.72 -5.42
C ASN A 109 6.58 9.66 -6.61
N GLN A 110 7.54 8.73 -6.58
CA GLN A 110 8.45 8.53 -7.71
C GLN A 110 7.72 8.17 -9.01
N ALA A 111 6.70 7.32 -8.94
CA ALA A 111 5.91 6.96 -10.13
C ALA A 111 5.16 8.17 -10.69
N VAL A 112 4.55 9.00 -9.84
CA VAL A 112 3.85 10.23 -10.23
C VAL A 112 4.82 11.24 -10.85
N GLU A 113 5.98 11.48 -10.22
CA GLU A 113 7.03 12.38 -10.72
C GLU A 113 7.53 11.96 -12.12
N GLU A 114 7.54 10.66 -12.39
CA GLU A 114 7.97 10.08 -13.67
C GLU A 114 6.84 9.90 -14.69
N GLY A 115 5.63 10.43 -14.40
CA GLY A 115 4.47 10.36 -15.29
C GLY A 115 3.90 8.94 -15.46
N ILE A 116 4.23 8.01 -14.56
CA ILE A 116 3.74 6.64 -14.57
C ILE A 116 2.32 6.62 -13.98
N LYS A 117 1.40 5.94 -14.67
CA LYS A 117 0.03 5.79 -14.17
C LYS A 117 0.01 4.98 -12.87
N VAL A 118 -0.57 5.56 -11.81
CA VAL A 118 -0.87 4.89 -10.54
C VAL A 118 -2.36 4.61 -10.46
N SER A 119 -2.74 3.37 -10.17
CA SER A 119 -4.15 2.94 -10.10
C SER A 119 -4.45 2.27 -8.77
N PRO A 120 -5.35 2.81 -7.94
CA PRO A 120 -5.79 2.14 -6.73
C PRO A 120 -6.72 0.97 -7.07
N ILE A 121 -6.55 -0.13 -6.34
CA ILE A 121 -7.48 -1.26 -6.33
C ILE A 121 -8.11 -1.29 -4.93
N PRO A 122 -9.31 -0.70 -4.78
CA PRO A 122 -10.01 -0.64 -3.50
C PRO A 122 -10.24 -2.01 -2.88
N GLY A 123 -10.27 -2.05 -1.56
CA GLY A 123 -10.50 -3.29 -0.83
C GLY A 123 -10.50 -3.06 0.68
N PRO A 124 -10.15 -4.07 1.48
CA PRO A 124 -10.23 -4.03 2.93
C PRO A 124 -9.41 -2.89 3.56
N SER A 125 -10.00 -2.26 4.57
CA SER A 125 -9.37 -1.21 5.37
C SER A 125 -9.80 -1.37 6.83
N ALA A 126 -8.86 -1.63 7.73
CA ALA A 126 -9.14 -1.77 9.15
C ALA A 126 -9.74 -0.49 9.76
N VAL A 127 -9.28 0.68 9.30
CA VAL A 127 -9.81 1.98 9.74
C VAL A 127 -11.29 2.11 9.42
N ILE A 128 -11.65 1.89 8.16
CA ILE A 128 -13.05 2.05 7.71
C ILE A 128 -13.93 0.95 8.32
N SER A 129 -13.44 -0.30 8.40
CA SER A 129 -14.18 -1.39 9.03
C SER A 129 -14.48 -1.10 10.50
N ALA A 130 -13.51 -0.61 11.26
CA ALA A 130 -13.71 -0.26 12.67
C ALA A 130 -14.71 0.90 12.83
N VAL A 131 -14.56 1.96 12.04
CA VAL A 131 -15.45 3.13 12.10
C VAL A 131 -16.90 2.75 11.74
N SER A 132 -17.10 1.90 10.73
CA SER A 132 -18.43 1.52 10.23
C SER A 132 -19.27 0.75 11.26
N VAL A 133 -18.64 0.05 12.22
CA VAL A 133 -19.32 -0.76 13.26
C VAL A 133 -19.21 -0.17 14.65
N SER A 134 -18.52 0.95 14.83
CA SER A 134 -18.25 1.54 16.15
C SER A 134 -19.48 2.17 16.82
N GLY A 135 -20.51 2.54 16.04
CA GLY A 135 -21.63 3.34 16.52
C GLY A 135 -21.28 4.80 16.84
N LEU A 136 -20.03 5.22 16.64
CA LEU A 136 -19.58 6.59 16.82
C LEU A 136 -19.93 7.46 15.60
N ARG A 137 -19.93 8.78 15.77
CA ARG A 137 -20.09 9.70 14.64
C ARG A 137 -18.92 9.56 13.68
N ALA A 138 -19.19 9.22 12.43
CA ALA A 138 -18.22 8.89 11.41
C ALA A 138 -18.16 9.89 10.25
N GLU A 139 -19.02 10.92 10.23
CA GLU A 139 -19.03 11.95 9.17
C GLU A 139 -17.70 12.71 9.09
N ARG A 140 -17.04 12.82 10.24
CA ARG A 140 -15.70 13.41 10.38
C ARG A 140 -14.95 12.63 11.44
N PHE A 141 -13.86 12.00 11.08
CA PHE A 141 -12.97 11.33 12.02
C PHE A 141 -11.51 11.68 11.71
N LEU A 142 -10.65 11.51 12.69
CA LEU A 142 -9.22 11.74 12.58
C LEU A 142 -8.47 10.42 12.77
N PHE A 143 -7.80 9.93 11.72
CA PHE A 143 -6.93 8.77 11.79
C PHE A 143 -5.48 9.21 12.03
N LEU A 144 -4.84 8.68 13.05
CA LEU A 144 -3.52 9.09 13.55
C LEU A 144 -2.45 8.00 13.42
N GLY A 145 -2.81 6.84 12.83
CA GLY A 145 -1.88 5.71 12.73
C GLY A 145 -1.50 5.16 14.09
N PHE A 146 -0.22 4.77 14.25
CA PHE A 146 0.31 4.26 15.52
C PHE A 146 0.82 5.40 16.40
N LEU A 147 0.43 5.37 17.68
CA LEU A 147 1.00 6.26 18.68
C LEU A 147 2.47 5.89 18.97
N SER A 148 3.23 6.88 19.46
CA SER A 148 4.64 6.71 19.77
C SER A 148 4.90 5.53 20.72
N HIS A 149 5.94 4.75 20.44
CA HIS A 149 6.42 3.69 21.33
C HIS A 149 6.94 4.22 22.66
N ARG A 150 7.47 5.47 22.69
CA ARG A 150 7.97 6.11 23.91
C ARG A 150 6.80 6.65 24.74
N SER A 151 6.67 6.17 26.00
CA SER A 151 5.55 6.53 26.89
C SER A 151 5.37 8.05 27.06
N SER A 152 6.46 8.79 27.28
CA SER A 152 6.40 10.26 27.45
C SER A 152 5.87 10.97 26.20
N LYS A 153 6.33 10.55 25.00
CA LYS A 153 5.88 11.11 23.73
C LYS A 153 4.42 10.74 23.46
N ARG A 154 4.03 9.48 23.69
CA ARG A 154 2.64 9.02 23.56
C ARG A 154 1.68 9.80 24.47
N ARG A 155 2.08 10.03 25.74
CA ARG A 155 1.27 10.86 26.66
C ARG A 155 1.10 12.28 26.15
N LYS A 156 2.15 12.87 25.58
CA LYS A 156 2.06 14.20 24.97
C LYS A 156 1.12 14.21 23.77
N GLU A 157 1.26 13.27 22.84
CA GLU A 157 0.38 13.12 21.69
C GLU A 157 -1.10 13.01 22.10
N LEU A 158 -1.40 12.16 23.12
CA LEU A 158 -2.76 12.04 23.65
C LEU A 158 -3.26 13.32 24.33
N LYS A 159 -2.37 14.02 25.05
CA LYS A 159 -2.73 15.28 25.71
C LYS A 159 -3.06 16.38 24.68
N ASP A 160 -2.31 16.45 23.58
CA ASP A 160 -2.54 17.42 22.51
C ASP A 160 -3.88 17.17 21.79
N LEU A 161 -4.45 15.96 21.91
CA LEU A 161 -5.74 15.57 21.34
C LEU A 161 -6.94 15.71 22.28
N MET A 162 -6.74 16.13 23.55
CA MET A 162 -7.83 16.18 24.54
C MET A 162 -8.98 17.13 24.17
N SER A 163 -8.72 18.15 23.36
CA SER A 163 -9.72 19.10 22.86
C SER A 163 -10.38 18.67 21.54
N GLU A 164 -9.94 17.55 20.94
CA GLU A 164 -10.49 17.09 19.67
C GLU A 164 -11.90 16.51 19.87
N GLN A 165 -12.86 17.02 19.08
CA GLN A 165 -14.27 16.62 19.16
C GLN A 165 -14.67 15.55 18.15
N ARG A 166 -13.81 15.29 17.16
CA ARG A 166 -14.05 14.25 16.16
C ARG A 166 -13.73 12.87 16.73
N THR A 167 -14.34 11.84 16.16
CA THR A 167 -13.95 10.46 16.44
C THR A 167 -12.47 10.26 16.11
N LEU A 168 -11.69 9.77 17.08
CA LEU A 168 -10.27 9.46 16.92
C LEU A 168 -10.09 7.97 16.62
N VAL A 169 -9.25 7.67 15.65
CA VAL A 169 -8.91 6.29 15.26
C VAL A 169 -7.39 6.12 15.31
N PHE A 170 -6.94 5.12 16.07
CA PHE A 170 -5.53 4.76 16.20
C PHE A 170 -5.32 3.31 15.82
N PHE A 171 -4.15 2.97 15.32
CA PHE A 171 -3.64 1.61 15.33
C PHE A 171 -2.86 1.37 16.62
N GLU A 172 -3.12 0.25 17.27
CA GLU A 172 -2.36 -0.16 18.45
C GLU A 172 -2.18 -1.67 18.50
N ALA A 173 -1.02 -2.10 18.98
CA ALA A 173 -0.76 -3.52 19.19
C ALA A 173 -1.46 -4.01 20.48
N PRO A 174 -2.07 -5.20 20.48
CA PRO A 174 -2.84 -5.70 21.64
C PRO A 174 -2.07 -5.68 22.97
N HIS A 175 -0.77 -5.99 22.95
CA HIS A 175 0.09 -5.98 24.14
C HIS A 175 0.39 -4.58 24.70
N ARG A 176 -0.08 -3.52 24.06
CA ARG A 176 0.11 -2.12 24.48
C ARG A 176 -1.19 -1.47 24.96
N LEU A 177 -2.30 -2.20 24.96
CA LEU A 177 -3.62 -1.73 25.43
C LEU A 177 -3.83 -1.92 26.94
N GLN A 178 -2.83 -2.43 27.67
CA GLN A 178 -2.84 -2.63 29.11
C GLN A 178 -2.35 -1.39 29.84
#